data_5075cda3c5b36166b5a21ba6af0f000d
#
_entry.id   5075cda3c5b36166b5a21ba6af0f000d
#
_cell.length_a   1.000
_cell.length_b   1.000
_cell.length_c   1.000
_cell.angle_alpha   90.00
_cell.angle_beta   90.00
_cell.angle_gamma   90.00
#
_symmetry.space_group_name_H-M   'P 1'
#
loop_
_entity.id
_entity.type
_entity.pdbx_description
1 polymer ?
#
loop_
_entity_poly.entity_id
_entity_poly.type
_entity_poly.pdbx_seq_one_letter_code
_entity_poly.pdbx_strand_id
1 'polypeptide(L)'
;MDIRHIPQIMKLTSVQKKIVFLLLAVTLTACPIIWPDRDYEFEYETIVTGTPVNLEKFNSRFDDYNSDLPYPYGSYGIYYSTNRNSGADNFNIIHRRLEFSYHEKDNVLDVHYGGADLTTYEDKLLDLIYDPYGDELGPFSFYGPEEYSYFFYANDQGGDFDIRFAYYLKSDFGTHDAREIISGPDTLKVINSTEDDLYPVITEDQTRMYFCSNRENDRFNIYSVPLPEAAELHDFLTEGEPVEPQLITALSSDFNDKCPFIFEDIMVFTSDREGGQGGFDLYYSRLVNGAWTDPVNFGPEINTEYNEYRPIIFPFEAISDYLMIFSSDRPGGLGGFDLYIVKAGGFIK
;
A
#
# COMPACT_ATOMS: atom_id res chain seq x y z
N MET A 1 71.77 7.99 -13.26
CA MET A 1 71.98 6.73 -13.94
C MET A 1 70.75 5.87 -13.71
N ASP A 2 69.97 5.48 -14.55
CA ASP A 2 69.62 5.67 -15.95
C ASP A 2 68.13 5.31 -16.09
N ILE A 3 67.34 6.23 -16.61
CA ILE A 3 65.92 6.02 -16.90
C ILE A 3 65.88 5.36 -18.23
N ARG A 4 65.22 4.19 -18.38
CA ARG A 4 64.51 3.76 -19.59
C ARG A 4 64.11 2.29 -19.52
N HIS A 5 62.78 2.04 -19.34
CA HIS A 5 62.07 1.06 -20.12
C HIS A 5 60.58 1.33 -20.01
N ILE A 6 60.06 2.03 -21.01
CA ILE A 6 58.63 2.10 -21.32
C ILE A 6 58.32 0.92 -22.26
N PRO A 7 57.38 0.02 -21.95
CA PRO A 7 57.02 -1.03 -22.89
C PRO A 7 56.26 -0.39 -24.06
N GLN A 8 56.71 -0.70 -25.29
CA GLN A 8 56.06 -0.32 -26.53
C GLN A 8 54.59 -0.85 -26.56
N ILE A 9 53.67 0.08 -26.68
CA ILE A 9 52.28 -0.24 -27.00
C ILE A 9 52.23 -0.84 -28.40
N MET A 10 52.00 -2.14 -28.48
CA MET A 10 51.84 -2.87 -29.73
C MET A 10 50.64 -2.29 -30.52
N LYS A 11 50.92 -1.65 -31.67
CA LYS A 11 49.88 -1.17 -32.59
C LYS A 11 49.19 -2.36 -33.26
N LEU A 12 47.97 -2.62 -32.87
CA LEU A 12 47.12 -3.61 -33.50
C LEU A 12 46.91 -3.28 -35.00
N THR A 13 47.08 -4.26 -35.90
CA THR A 13 46.79 -4.13 -37.32
C THR A 13 45.31 -3.87 -37.59
N SER A 14 44.98 -3.36 -38.78
CA SER A 14 43.57 -3.07 -39.13
C SER A 14 42.66 -4.30 -39.09
N VAL A 15 43.21 -5.49 -39.27
CA VAL A 15 42.48 -6.76 -39.16
C VAL A 15 42.25 -7.13 -37.71
N GLN A 16 43.24 -6.97 -36.84
CA GLN A 16 43.10 -7.23 -35.41
C GLN A 16 42.11 -6.24 -34.75
N LYS A 17 42.05 -4.98 -35.18
CA LYS A 17 41.02 -4.04 -34.72
C LYS A 17 39.61 -4.44 -35.13
N LYS A 18 39.43 -5.01 -36.33
CA LYS A 18 38.10 -5.51 -36.78
C LYS A 18 37.68 -6.75 -36.02
N ILE A 19 38.62 -7.64 -35.66
CA ILE A 19 38.31 -8.85 -34.85
C ILE A 19 37.97 -8.46 -33.40
N VAL A 20 38.68 -7.49 -32.81
CA VAL A 20 38.33 -7.00 -31.46
C VAL A 20 36.97 -6.28 -31.47
N PHE A 21 36.67 -5.53 -32.54
CA PHE A 21 35.33 -4.90 -32.67
C PHE A 21 34.23 -5.92 -32.92
N LEU A 22 34.50 -6.99 -33.67
CA LEU A 22 33.53 -8.06 -33.89
C LEU A 22 33.29 -8.88 -32.61
N LEU A 23 34.34 -9.15 -31.82
CA LEU A 23 34.21 -9.81 -30.52
C LEU A 23 33.49 -8.94 -29.48
N LEU A 24 33.74 -7.63 -29.46
CA LEU A 24 32.95 -6.70 -28.61
C LEU A 24 31.50 -6.58 -29.08
N ALA A 25 31.23 -6.62 -30.38
CA ALA A 25 29.86 -6.58 -30.89
C ALA A 25 29.08 -7.88 -30.60
N VAL A 26 29.75 -9.04 -30.58
CA VAL A 26 29.13 -10.32 -30.22
C VAL A 26 28.90 -10.46 -28.72
N THR A 27 29.69 -9.79 -27.87
CA THR A 27 29.46 -9.78 -26.43
C THR A 27 28.39 -8.76 -25.98
N LEU A 28 28.01 -7.83 -26.83
CA LEU A 28 26.92 -6.86 -26.60
C LEU A 28 25.57 -7.33 -27.16
N THR A 29 25.54 -8.43 -27.92
CA THR A 29 24.28 -8.99 -28.46
C THR A 29 23.84 -10.31 -27.81
N ALA A 30 24.50 -10.75 -26.76
CA ALA A 30 24.16 -12.00 -26.11
C ALA A 30 23.96 -11.81 -24.61
N CYS A 31 22.92 -11.22 -24.23
CA CYS A 31 21.91 -11.67 -23.29
C CYS A 31 20.70 -10.75 -23.46
N PRO A 32 19.73 -11.08 -24.27
CA PRO A 32 18.41 -10.81 -23.83
C PRO A 32 18.32 -11.66 -22.55
N ILE A 33 18.31 -11.03 -21.38
CA ILE A 33 17.54 -11.58 -20.29
C ILE A 33 16.14 -11.63 -20.89
N ILE A 34 15.83 -12.78 -21.49
CA ILE A 34 14.47 -13.16 -21.77
C ILE A 34 13.93 -13.38 -20.36
N TRP A 35 13.49 -12.27 -19.76
CA TRP A 35 12.36 -12.39 -18.86
C TRP A 35 11.37 -13.18 -19.71
N PRO A 36 10.86 -14.33 -19.29
CA PRO A 36 9.73 -14.88 -19.99
C PRO A 36 8.75 -13.72 -20.04
N ASP A 37 8.46 -13.21 -21.26
CA ASP A 37 7.23 -12.50 -21.48
C ASP A 37 6.18 -13.48 -20.96
N ARG A 38 5.87 -13.37 -19.69
CA ARG A 38 4.58 -13.81 -19.22
C ARG A 38 3.69 -12.79 -19.87
N ASP A 39 3.19 -13.13 -21.07
CA ASP A 39 2.01 -12.51 -21.64
C ASP A 39 0.90 -12.73 -20.62
N TYR A 40 0.85 -11.84 -19.62
CA TYR A 40 -0.28 -11.76 -18.76
C TYR A 40 -1.35 -11.14 -19.61
N GLU A 41 -2.25 -11.93 -20.12
CA GLU A 41 -3.47 -11.43 -20.72
C GLU A 41 -4.22 -10.71 -19.61
N PHE A 42 -4.16 -9.38 -19.61
CA PHE A 42 -5.06 -8.57 -18.83
C PHE A 42 -6.45 -8.73 -19.47
N GLU A 43 -7.36 -9.31 -18.73
CA GLU A 43 -8.69 -9.61 -19.23
C GLU A 43 -9.58 -8.36 -19.32
N TYR A 44 -9.13 -7.24 -18.74
CA TYR A 44 -9.99 -6.06 -18.59
C TYR A 44 -9.22 -4.77 -18.37
N GLU A 45 -9.79 -3.69 -18.91
CA GLU A 45 -9.30 -2.32 -18.83
C GLU A 45 -10.38 -1.40 -18.23
N THR A 46 -10.02 -0.54 -17.28
CA THR A 46 -10.91 0.51 -16.74
C THR A 46 -10.26 1.87 -16.94
N ILE A 47 -10.93 2.76 -17.66
CA ILE A 47 -10.46 4.13 -17.90
C ILE A 47 -10.68 4.99 -16.66
N VAL A 48 -9.61 5.56 -16.11
CA VAL A 48 -9.68 6.44 -14.94
C VAL A 48 -9.86 7.89 -15.36
N THR A 49 -10.91 8.50 -14.83
CA THR A 49 -11.31 9.88 -15.10
C THR A 49 -11.15 10.78 -13.88
N GLY A 50 -11.53 12.06 -13.97
CA GLY A 50 -11.60 12.98 -12.83
C GLY A 50 -12.79 12.76 -11.90
N THR A 51 -13.69 11.82 -12.21
CA THR A 51 -14.77 11.35 -11.34
C THR A 51 -14.48 9.93 -10.90
N PRO A 52 -14.95 9.49 -9.72
CA PRO A 52 -14.74 8.12 -9.25
C PRO A 52 -15.28 7.07 -10.23
N VAL A 53 -14.45 6.07 -10.51
CA VAL A 53 -14.75 4.96 -11.41
C VAL A 53 -14.75 3.67 -10.60
N ASN A 54 -15.79 2.86 -10.71
CA ASN A 54 -15.89 1.57 -10.05
C ASN A 54 -14.87 0.58 -10.63
N LEU A 55 -14.11 -0.07 -9.77
CA LEU A 55 -13.17 -1.14 -10.13
C LEU A 55 -13.90 -2.48 -10.23
N GLU A 56 -14.88 -2.58 -11.15
CA GLU A 56 -15.84 -3.69 -11.25
C GLU A 56 -15.22 -5.08 -11.22
N LYS A 57 -13.99 -5.25 -11.72
CA LYS A 57 -13.32 -6.56 -11.78
C LYS A 57 -12.65 -6.98 -10.47
N PHE A 58 -12.44 -6.01 -9.58
CA PHE A 58 -11.99 -6.29 -8.22
C PHE A 58 -13.20 -6.56 -7.31
N ASN A 59 -14.33 -5.93 -7.61
CA ASN A 59 -15.53 -5.97 -6.83
C ASN A 59 -16.37 -7.24 -7.08
N SER A 60 -17.25 -7.56 -6.14
CA SER A 60 -18.16 -8.69 -6.17
C SER A 60 -19.57 -8.26 -5.73
N ARG A 61 -20.50 -9.20 -5.67
CA ARG A 61 -21.83 -8.95 -5.08
C ARG A 61 -21.82 -8.80 -3.55
N PHE A 62 -20.68 -8.90 -2.93
CA PHE A 62 -20.43 -8.78 -1.50
C PHE A 62 -19.71 -7.47 -1.22
N ASP A 63 -19.32 -7.22 0.04
CA ASP A 63 -18.53 -6.07 0.38
C ASP A 63 -17.06 -6.30 0.03
N ASP A 64 -16.50 -5.33 -0.67
CA ASP A 64 -15.10 -5.28 -1.07
C ASP A 64 -14.54 -3.91 -0.68
N TYR A 65 -13.68 -3.85 0.36
CA TYR A 65 -13.26 -2.57 0.92
C TYR A 65 -11.90 -2.63 1.62
N ASN A 66 -11.41 -1.51 2.17
CA ASN A 66 -10.16 -1.43 2.92
C ASN A 66 -8.93 -1.87 2.15
N SER A 67 -8.67 -1.23 1.01
CA SER A 67 -7.54 -1.60 0.15
C SER A 67 -6.18 -1.10 0.64
N ASP A 68 -5.12 -1.79 0.19
CA ASP A 68 -3.72 -1.42 0.31
C ASP A 68 -2.97 -1.71 -0.99
N LEU A 69 -2.04 -0.81 -1.35
CA LEU A 69 -1.12 -0.98 -2.47
C LEU A 69 0.31 -1.06 -1.94
N PRO A 70 0.91 -2.26 -1.91
CA PRO A 70 2.25 -2.46 -1.34
C PRO A 70 3.36 -1.71 -2.08
N TYR A 71 3.14 -1.38 -3.35
CA TYR A 71 4.07 -0.62 -4.19
C TYR A 71 3.31 0.46 -4.97
N PRO A 72 3.33 1.71 -4.53
CA PRO A 72 2.66 2.78 -5.25
C PRO A 72 3.28 3.13 -6.61
N TYR A 73 4.51 2.66 -6.87
CA TYR A 73 5.26 2.93 -8.10
C TYR A 73 5.24 1.72 -9.05
N GLY A 74 4.15 1.54 -9.80
CA GLY A 74 4.02 0.46 -10.78
C GLY A 74 3.64 -0.88 -10.15
N SER A 75 2.80 -0.84 -9.17
CA SER A 75 2.37 -1.99 -8.39
C SER A 75 1.71 -3.07 -9.22
N TYR A 76 2.07 -4.30 -8.91
CA TYR A 76 1.51 -5.49 -9.51
C TYR A 76 0.52 -6.20 -8.59
N GLY A 77 0.03 -5.54 -7.54
CA GLY A 77 -0.92 -6.14 -6.61
C GLY A 77 -1.66 -5.14 -5.74
N ILE A 78 -2.87 -5.52 -5.34
CA ILE A 78 -3.71 -4.84 -4.39
C ILE A 78 -4.22 -5.85 -3.37
N TYR A 79 -4.08 -5.54 -2.08
CA TYR A 79 -4.75 -6.24 -1.00
C TYR A 79 -6.03 -5.51 -0.64
N TYR A 80 -7.06 -6.23 -0.26
CA TYR A 80 -8.28 -5.64 0.29
C TYR A 80 -9.11 -6.67 1.06
N SER A 81 -9.92 -6.18 1.98
CA SER A 81 -10.83 -7.00 2.77
C SER A 81 -12.11 -7.29 1.99
N THR A 82 -12.59 -8.51 2.08
CA THR A 82 -13.85 -8.91 1.43
C THR A 82 -14.52 -10.04 2.19
N ASN A 83 -15.85 -10.03 2.24
CA ASN A 83 -16.64 -11.10 2.84
C ASN A 83 -17.20 -12.10 1.80
N ARG A 84 -16.66 -12.06 0.54
CA ARG A 84 -17.09 -12.96 -0.55
C ARG A 84 -16.83 -14.43 -0.28
N ASN A 85 -15.76 -14.76 0.43
CA ASN A 85 -15.33 -16.12 0.68
C ASN A 85 -16.12 -16.78 1.82
N SER A 86 -16.63 -16.00 2.77
CA SER A 86 -17.44 -16.45 3.90
C SER A 86 -18.95 -16.48 3.62
N GLY A 87 -19.37 -15.91 2.47
CA GLY A 87 -20.80 -15.76 2.15
C GLY A 87 -21.48 -14.61 2.89
N ALA A 88 -20.74 -13.55 3.18
CA ALA A 88 -21.08 -12.34 3.91
C ALA A 88 -21.02 -12.45 5.45
N ASP A 89 -20.40 -13.50 5.98
CA ASP A 89 -20.27 -13.64 7.44
C ASP A 89 -19.06 -12.87 7.98
N ASN A 90 -17.85 -13.13 7.42
CA ASN A 90 -16.59 -12.55 7.91
C ASN A 90 -15.77 -11.96 6.76
N PHE A 91 -15.01 -10.91 7.06
CA PHE A 91 -14.07 -10.32 6.13
C PHE A 91 -12.73 -11.03 6.17
N ASN A 92 -12.21 -11.38 5.00
CA ASN A 92 -10.86 -11.90 4.85
C ASN A 92 -10.08 -11.02 3.85
N ILE A 93 -8.79 -10.92 4.06
CA ILE A 93 -7.92 -10.19 3.15
C ILE A 93 -7.59 -11.08 1.96
N ILE A 94 -7.75 -10.52 0.76
CA ILE A 94 -7.35 -11.18 -0.49
C ILE A 94 -6.38 -10.31 -1.26
N HIS A 95 -5.64 -10.93 -2.16
CA HIS A 95 -4.74 -10.27 -3.10
C HIS A 95 -5.27 -10.43 -4.52
N ARG A 96 -5.14 -9.36 -5.32
CA ARG A 96 -5.42 -9.37 -6.75
C ARG A 96 -4.32 -8.60 -7.48
N ARG A 97 -4.10 -8.99 -8.72
CA ARG A 97 -3.15 -8.29 -9.56
C ARG A 97 -3.77 -7.04 -10.15
N LEU A 98 -3.02 -5.94 -10.03
CA LEU A 98 -3.38 -4.61 -10.49
C LEU A 98 -2.16 -4.02 -11.22
N GLU A 99 -2.39 -3.42 -12.37
CA GLU A 99 -1.38 -2.65 -13.10
C GLU A 99 -1.99 -1.39 -13.68
N PHE A 100 -1.24 -0.29 -13.63
CA PHE A 100 -1.63 0.97 -14.24
C PHE A 100 -0.86 1.17 -15.54
N SER A 101 -1.53 1.59 -16.61
CA SER A 101 -0.89 2.05 -17.83
C SER A 101 -1.43 3.42 -18.27
N TYR A 102 -0.55 4.23 -18.87
CA TYR A 102 -0.91 5.54 -19.36
C TYR A 102 -0.59 5.69 -20.83
N HIS A 103 -1.61 6.03 -21.61
CA HIS A 103 -1.53 6.28 -23.03
C HIS A 103 -1.42 7.78 -23.29
N GLU A 104 -0.19 8.30 -23.36
CA GLU A 104 0.11 9.72 -23.49
C GLU A 104 -0.59 10.39 -24.69
N LYS A 105 -0.71 9.69 -25.82
CA LYS A 105 -1.33 10.24 -27.05
C LYS A 105 -2.80 10.58 -26.87
N ASP A 106 -3.51 9.77 -26.13
CA ASP A 106 -4.95 9.86 -25.93
C ASP A 106 -5.30 10.45 -24.56
N ASN A 107 -4.29 10.68 -23.70
CA ASN A 107 -4.40 11.11 -22.32
C ASN A 107 -5.32 10.18 -21.50
N VAL A 108 -5.17 8.88 -21.73
CA VAL A 108 -5.99 7.85 -21.08
C VAL A 108 -5.13 7.10 -20.06
N LEU A 109 -5.63 6.99 -18.84
CA LEU A 109 -5.10 6.14 -17.80
C LEU A 109 -6.00 4.94 -17.63
N ASP A 110 -5.44 3.75 -17.77
CA ASP A 110 -6.14 2.49 -17.65
C ASP A 110 -5.67 1.71 -16.43
N VAL A 111 -6.59 0.98 -15.83
CA VAL A 111 -6.32 -0.02 -14.80
C VAL A 111 -6.54 -1.40 -15.39
N HIS A 112 -5.52 -2.21 -15.34
CA HIS A 112 -5.55 -3.59 -15.80
C HIS A 112 -5.74 -4.54 -14.62
N TYR A 113 -6.61 -5.51 -14.81
CA TYR A 113 -6.88 -6.58 -13.86
C TYR A 113 -6.19 -7.86 -14.32
N GLY A 114 -5.43 -8.50 -13.44
CA GLY A 114 -4.87 -9.83 -13.64
C GLY A 114 -5.44 -10.83 -12.64
N GLY A 115 -5.50 -12.10 -13.02
CA GLY A 115 -5.82 -13.19 -12.10
C GLY A 115 -4.84 -13.24 -10.92
N ALA A 116 -5.20 -13.98 -9.88
CA ALA A 116 -4.35 -14.19 -8.72
C ALA A 116 -3.20 -15.15 -9.07
N ASP A 117 -2.20 -14.68 -9.83
CA ASP A 117 -0.89 -15.33 -9.82
C ASP A 117 -0.16 -14.84 -8.55
N LEU A 118 -0.55 -15.42 -7.43
CA LEU A 118 0.13 -15.17 -6.17
C LEU A 118 1.56 -15.69 -6.30
N THR A 119 2.52 -14.91 -5.82
CA THR A 119 3.85 -15.47 -5.59
C THR A 119 3.79 -16.42 -4.41
N THR A 120 4.76 -17.27 -4.26
CA THR A 120 4.84 -18.17 -3.10
C THR A 120 4.82 -17.40 -1.76
N TYR A 121 5.18 -16.12 -1.78
CA TYR A 121 5.16 -15.25 -0.61
C TYR A 121 3.74 -14.80 -0.25
N GLU A 122 2.99 -14.22 -1.21
CA GLU A 122 1.62 -13.77 -0.97
C GLU A 122 0.70 -14.92 -0.55
N ASP A 123 0.84 -16.10 -1.18
CA ASP A 123 0.11 -17.31 -0.78
C ASP A 123 0.36 -17.68 0.68
N LYS A 124 1.63 -17.76 1.08
CA LYS A 124 2.00 -18.12 2.46
C LYS A 124 1.56 -17.05 3.46
N LEU A 125 1.64 -15.78 3.07
CA LEU A 125 1.22 -14.67 3.93
C LEU A 125 -0.29 -14.74 4.19
N LEU A 126 -1.09 -14.86 3.13
CA LEU A 126 -2.55 -14.94 3.25
C LEU A 126 -3.00 -16.19 4.02
N ASP A 127 -2.37 -17.34 3.77
CA ASP A 127 -2.63 -18.56 4.55
C ASP A 127 -2.30 -18.38 6.04
N LEU A 128 -1.23 -17.63 6.35
CA LEU A 128 -0.77 -17.41 7.73
C LEU A 128 -1.71 -16.50 8.53
N ILE A 129 -2.25 -15.46 7.89
CA ILE A 129 -3.12 -14.48 8.56
C ILE A 129 -4.59 -14.89 8.55
N TYR A 130 -5.00 -15.84 7.71
CA TYR A 130 -6.38 -16.25 7.53
C TYR A 130 -7.05 -16.68 8.83
N ASP A 131 -8.14 -16.01 9.19
CA ASP A 131 -9.01 -16.37 10.32
C ASP A 131 -10.43 -16.67 9.80
N PRO A 132 -10.89 -17.93 9.92
CA PRO A 132 -12.23 -18.29 9.48
C PRO A 132 -13.36 -17.80 10.40
N TYR A 133 -13.04 -17.21 11.55
CA TYR A 133 -14.00 -16.84 12.59
C TYR A 133 -14.00 -15.35 12.94
N GLY A 134 -12.98 -14.62 12.56
CA GLY A 134 -12.80 -13.19 12.79
C GLY A 134 -12.78 -12.39 11.51
N ASP A 135 -12.93 -11.09 11.64
CA ASP A 135 -12.78 -10.13 10.55
C ASP A 135 -11.33 -9.69 10.41
N GLU A 136 -10.81 -9.71 9.18
CA GLU A 136 -9.50 -9.19 8.82
C GLU A 136 -9.67 -7.88 8.04
N LEU A 137 -9.30 -6.76 8.65
CA LEU A 137 -9.57 -5.42 8.12
C LEU A 137 -8.30 -4.59 7.93
N GLY A 138 -8.35 -3.67 6.97
CA GLY A 138 -7.38 -2.59 6.81
C GLY A 138 -5.95 -3.06 6.59
N PRO A 139 -5.67 -3.88 5.56
CA PRO A 139 -4.31 -4.28 5.24
C PRO A 139 -3.39 -3.08 5.03
N PHE A 140 -2.14 -3.22 5.44
CA PHE A 140 -1.09 -2.26 5.18
C PHE A 140 0.25 -2.97 5.04
N SER A 141 0.86 -2.86 3.88
CA SER A 141 2.16 -3.43 3.55
C SER A 141 3.26 -2.39 3.76
N PHE A 142 4.33 -2.79 4.41
CA PHE A 142 5.44 -1.90 4.74
C PHE A 142 6.78 -2.59 4.50
N TYR A 143 7.66 -1.93 3.76
CA TYR A 143 9.05 -2.35 3.57
C TYR A 143 9.92 -1.67 4.59
N GLY A 144 10.29 -2.43 5.62
CA GLY A 144 11.11 -1.98 6.71
C GLY A 144 12.60 -2.06 6.40
N PRO A 145 13.44 -1.64 7.36
CA PRO A 145 14.90 -1.77 7.27
C PRO A 145 15.32 -3.25 7.30
N GLU A 146 16.59 -3.51 6.97
CA GLU A 146 17.24 -4.82 7.07
C GLU A 146 16.50 -5.95 6.30
N GLU A 147 15.89 -5.60 5.14
CA GLU A 147 15.17 -6.52 4.26
C GLU A 147 13.90 -7.16 4.88
N TYR A 148 13.39 -6.60 5.99
CA TYR A 148 12.08 -6.99 6.51
C TYR A 148 10.97 -6.40 5.67
N SER A 149 9.97 -7.22 5.37
CA SER A 149 8.68 -6.78 4.85
C SER A 149 7.62 -7.11 5.89
N TYR A 150 6.83 -6.14 6.27
CA TYR A 150 5.76 -6.29 7.25
C TYR A 150 4.41 -6.17 6.57
N PHE A 151 3.45 -6.92 7.09
CA PHE A 151 2.07 -6.83 6.69
C PHE A 151 1.21 -6.67 7.94
N PHE A 152 0.61 -5.51 8.07
CA PHE A 152 -0.27 -5.16 9.18
C PHE A 152 -1.73 -5.30 8.77
N TYR A 153 -2.58 -5.63 9.72
CA TYR A 153 -4.04 -5.67 9.57
C TYR A 153 -4.70 -5.63 10.95
N ALA A 154 -6.01 -5.43 11.03
CA ALA A 154 -6.76 -5.55 12.26
C ALA A 154 -7.59 -6.83 12.26
N ASN A 155 -7.75 -7.46 13.41
CA ASN A 155 -8.56 -8.68 13.60
C ASN A 155 -9.23 -8.68 14.97
N ASP A 156 -10.49 -9.14 15.02
CA ASP A 156 -11.35 -9.12 16.21
C ASP A 156 -11.39 -10.45 16.99
N GLN A 157 -10.48 -11.36 16.72
CA GLN A 157 -10.43 -12.68 17.37
C GLN A 157 -10.36 -12.60 18.92
N GLY A 158 -9.83 -11.49 19.46
CA GLY A 158 -9.75 -11.22 20.89
C GLY A 158 -11.04 -10.73 21.52
N GLY A 159 -12.01 -10.30 20.73
CA GLY A 159 -13.27 -9.68 21.15
C GLY A 159 -13.39 -8.18 20.85
N ASP A 160 -12.28 -7.52 20.61
CA ASP A 160 -12.07 -6.19 20.07
C ASP A 160 -11.09 -6.25 18.90
N PHE A 161 -11.05 -5.23 18.06
CA PHE A 161 -10.11 -5.16 16.96
C PHE A 161 -8.72 -4.81 17.46
N ASP A 162 -7.80 -5.75 17.35
CA ASP A 162 -6.38 -5.55 17.58
C ASP A 162 -5.62 -5.42 16.26
N ILE A 163 -4.66 -4.49 16.19
CA ILE A 163 -3.67 -4.46 15.12
C ILE A 163 -2.73 -5.65 15.28
N ARG A 164 -2.65 -6.45 14.25
CA ARG A 164 -1.75 -7.60 14.13
C ARG A 164 -0.80 -7.42 12.96
N PHE A 165 0.29 -8.17 12.97
CA PHE A 165 1.22 -8.15 11.86
C PHE A 165 1.87 -9.51 11.63
N ALA A 166 2.18 -9.76 10.38
CA ALA A 166 3.10 -10.80 9.96
C ALA A 166 4.32 -10.15 9.29
N TYR A 167 5.45 -10.84 9.28
CA TYR A 167 6.63 -10.33 8.61
C TYR A 167 7.33 -11.40 7.80
N TYR A 168 8.05 -10.91 6.80
CA TYR A 168 8.90 -11.70 5.93
C TYR A 168 10.32 -11.15 5.98
N LEU A 169 11.28 -12.03 6.17
CA LEU A 169 12.69 -11.72 6.07
C LEU A 169 13.31 -12.58 4.98
N LYS A 170 13.92 -11.94 3.99
CA LYS A 170 14.67 -12.60 2.95
C LYS A 170 16.17 -12.45 3.24
N SER A 171 16.78 -13.47 3.83
CA SER A 171 18.23 -13.46 4.06
C SER A 171 18.97 -13.85 2.77
N ASP A 172 19.83 -12.94 2.32
CA ASP A 172 20.85 -13.08 1.26
C ASP A 172 20.39 -13.45 -0.16
N PHE A 173 20.35 -12.45 -1.02
CA PHE A 173 20.42 -12.64 -2.47
C PHE A 173 21.79 -13.22 -2.85
N GLY A 174 21.87 -14.52 -3.08
CA GLY A 174 22.99 -15.12 -3.78
C GLY A 174 23.77 -16.24 -3.10
N THR A 175 23.39 -16.69 -1.93
CA THR A 175 23.96 -17.90 -1.32
C THR A 175 22.99 -19.06 -1.40
N HIS A 176 23.51 -20.31 -1.54
CA HIS A 176 22.72 -21.53 -1.56
C HIS A 176 21.95 -21.82 -0.25
N ASP A 177 22.10 -20.99 0.76
CA ASP A 177 21.46 -21.09 2.08
C ASP A 177 20.47 -19.92 2.35
N ALA A 178 19.90 -19.29 1.33
CA ALA A 178 18.89 -18.27 1.49
C ALA A 178 17.73 -18.82 2.33
N ARG A 179 17.58 -18.34 3.55
CA ARG A 179 16.43 -18.67 4.41
C ARG A 179 15.36 -17.63 4.23
N GLU A 180 14.22 -18.07 3.75
CA GLU A 180 12.99 -17.29 3.79
C GLU A 180 12.31 -17.56 5.12
N ILE A 181 12.08 -16.53 5.92
CA ILE A 181 11.33 -16.61 7.16
C ILE A 181 10.05 -15.83 6.97
N ILE A 182 8.92 -16.49 7.09
CA ILE A 182 7.61 -15.86 7.27
C ILE A 182 7.19 -16.17 8.69
N SER A 183 6.82 -15.17 9.46
CA SER A 183 6.46 -15.30 10.88
C SER A 183 5.27 -14.42 11.24
N GLY A 184 4.60 -14.76 12.31
CA GLY A 184 3.37 -14.13 12.80
C GLY A 184 2.17 -15.08 12.67
N PRO A 185 0.91 -14.58 12.67
CA PRO A 185 0.60 -13.20 13.01
C PRO A 185 0.79 -12.92 14.50
N ASP A 186 1.49 -11.85 14.80
CA ASP A 186 1.68 -11.38 16.18
C ASP A 186 0.78 -10.17 16.47
N THR A 187 0.35 -10.02 17.72
CA THR A 187 -0.38 -8.83 18.17
C THR A 187 0.59 -7.67 18.39
N LEU A 188 0.29 -6.50 17.87
CA LEU A 188 1.13 -5.30 18.01
C LEU A 188 0.96 -4.68 19.42
N LYS A 189 1.56 -5.31 20.42
CA LYS A 189 1.40 -4.98 21.85
C LYS A 189 1.81 -3.56 22.21
N VAL A 190 2.71 -2.96 21.43
CA VAL A 190 3.24 -1.62 21.71
C VAL A 190 2.18 -0.52 21.62
N ILE A 191 1.07 -0.74 20.89
CA ILE A 191 0.05 0.28 20.69
C ILE A 191 -1.38 -0.19 20.98
N ASN A 192 -1.69 -1.48 20.91
CA ASN A 192 -3.04 -1.97 21.15
C ASN A 192 -3.50 -1.68 22.59
N SER A 193 -4.77 -1.39 22.74
CA SER A 193 -5.47 -1.11 23.98
C SER A 193 -6.45 -2.24 24.33
N THR A 194 -7.45 -1.98 25.14
CA THR A 194 -8.59 -2.87 25.43
C THR A 194 -9.82 -2.51 24.60
N GLU A 195 -9.66 -1.57 23.67
CA GLU A 195 -10.69 -1.08 22.78
C GLU A 195 -10.22 -1.31 21.33
N ASP A 196 -11.04 -1.01 20.34
CA ASP A 196 -10.70 -1.25 18.94
C ASP A 196 -9.53 -0.37 18.46
N ASP A 197 -8.51 -1.00 17.92
CA ASP A 197 -7.32 -0.39 17.31
C ASP A 197 -7.18 -0.88 15.86
N LEU A 198 -7.26 0.03 14.87
CA LEU A 198 -7.33 -0.33 13.46
C LEU A 198 -6.52 0.61 12.55
N TYR A 199 -6.32 0.15 11.31
CA TYR A 199 -5.80 0.92 10.18
C TYR A 199 -4.44 1.57 10.44
N PRO A 200 -3.42 0.78 10.79
CA PRO A 200 -2.08 1.32 10.96
C PRO A 200 -1.50 1.79 9.62
N VAL A 201 -0.70 2.85 9.66
CA VAL A 201 0.11 3.32 8.54
C VAL A 201 1.42 3.89 9.08
N ILE A 202 2.52 3.57 8.42
CA ILE A 202 3.85 4.07 8.76
C ILE A 202 4.27 5.13 7.74
N THR A 203 4.87 6.23 8.21
CA THR A 203 5.41 7.27 7.34
C THR A 203 6.54 6.74 6.48
N GLU A 204 6.73 7.32 5.28
CA GLU A 204 7.78 6.91 4.34
C GLU A 204 9.18 7.01 4.95
N ASP A 205 9.42 8.01 5.79
CA ASP A 205 10.67 8.20 6.53
C ASP A 205 10.84 7.25 7.73
N GLN A 206 9.85 6.38 7.98
CA GLN A 206 9.85 5.37 9.05
C GLN A 206 9.97 5.93 10.47
N THR A 207 9.61 7.19 10.66
CA THR A 207 9.77 7.84 11.98
C THR A 207 8.50 7.79 12.83
N ARG A 208 7.33 7.46 12.23
CA ARG A 208 6.05 7.52 12.92
C ARG A 208 5.06 6.52 12.36
N MET A 209 4.27 5.93 13.25
CA MET A 209 3.08 5.15 12.89
C MET A 209 1.84 5.96 13.29
N TYR A 210 0.83 5.96 12.41
CA TYR A 210 -0.53 6.45 12.70
C TYR A 210 -1.50 5.29 12.67
N PHE A 211 -2.58 5.40 13.42
CA PHE A 211 -3.67 4.41 13.45
C PHE A 211 -4.92 5.07 14.01
N CYS A 212 -6.09 4.43 13.93
CA CYS A 212 -7.25 4.91 14.63
C CYS A 212 -7.66 3.98 15.76
N SER A 213 -8.23 4.57 16.81
CA SER A 213 -8.68 3.85 18.01
C SER A 213 -9.86 4.56 18.64
N ASN A 214 -10.75 3.79 19.27
CA ASN A 214 -11.85 4.30 20.08
C ASN A 214 -11.56 4.25 21.60
N ARG A 215 -10.26 4.15 21.98
CA ARG A 215 -9.77 4.05 23.38
C ARG A 215 -10.24 5.17 24.31
N GLU A 216 -10.68 6.31 23.73
CA GLU A 216 -11.25 7.42 24.48
C GLU A 216 -12.66 7.74 23.99
N ASN A 217 -13.64 7.71 24.90
CA ASN A 217 -15.02 8.15 24.65
C ASN A 217 -15.83 7.36 23.61
N ASP A 218 -15.50 6.07 23.36
CA ASP A 218 -16.17 5.17 22.40
C ASP A 218 -16.23 5.73 20.97
N ARG A 219 -15.31 6.65 20.61
CA ARG A 219 -15.21 7.26 19.28
C ARG A 219 -13.83 7.03 18.71
N PHE A 220 -13.81 6.73 17.44
CA PHE A 220 -12.55 6.61 16.74
C PHE A 220 -11.89 7.96 16.50
N ASN A 221 -10.65 8.07 16.90
CA ASN A 221 -9.77 9.19 16.62
C ASN A 221 -8.46 8.69 16.05
N ILE A 222 -7.70 9.58 15.40
CA ILE A 222 -6.40 9.28 14.83
C ILE A 222 -5.32 9.55 15.89
N TYR A 223 -4.54 8.51 16.16
CA TYR A 223 -3.40 8.52 17.08
C TYR A 223 -2.08 8.32 16.34
N SER A 224 -1.00 8.68 16.98
CA SER A 224 0.34 8.37 16.48
C SER A 224 1.30 7.97 17.58
N VAL A 225 2.30 7.16 17.19
CA VAL A 225 3.47 6.85 18.01
C VAL A 225 4.74 7.13 17.24
N PRO A 226 5.80 7.65 17.88
CA PRO A 226 7.12 7.70 17.28
C PRO A 226 7.66 6.28 17.12
N LEU A 227 8.33 6.02 16.01
CA LEU A 227 9.07 4.77 15.79
C LEU A 227 10.54 4.97 16.18
N PRO A 228 11.22 3.92 16.64
CA PRO A 228 12.65 3.97 16.95
C PRO A 228 13.49 4.06 15.68
N GLU A 229 14.81 4.18 15.86
CA GLU A 229 15.77 4.08 14.75
C GLU A 229 15.63 2.76 14.00
N ALA A 230 15.94 2.76 12.71
CA ALA A 230 15.74 1.65 11.79
C ALA A 230 16.25 0.29 12.32
N ALA A 231 17.42 0.26 12.93
CA ALA A 231 18.01 -0.97 13.49
C ALA A 231 17.26 -1.56 14.69
N GLU A 232 16.38 -0.78 15.33
CA GLU A 232 15.61 -1.19 16.51
C GLU A 232 14.13 -1.46 16.17
N LEU A 233 13.71 -1.19 14.93
CA LEU A 233 12.29 -1.26 14.55
C LEU A 233 11.72 -2.66 14.69
N HIS A 234 12.47 -3.70 14.29
CA HIS A 234 12.00 -5.08 14.40
C HIS A 234 11.75 -5.49 15.86
N ASP A 235 12.71 -5.21 16.74
CA ASP A 235 12.59 -5.53 18.16
C ASP A 235 11.46 -4.71 18.82
N PHE A 236 11.28 -3.44 18.41
CA PHE A 236 10.17 -2.62 18.87
C PHE A 236 8.81 -3.21 18.51
N LEU A 237 8.63 -3.69 17.27
CA LEU A 237 7.37 -4.26 16.82
C LEU A 237 7.07 -5.62 17.47
N THR A 238 8.09 -6.46 17.69
CA THR A 238 7.95 -7.85 18.15
C THR A 238 8.01 -7.98 19.67
N GLU A 239 8.89 -7.23 20.35
CA GLU A 239 9.20 -7.39 21.76
C GLU A 239 9.05 -6.09 22.57
N GLY A 240 8.66 -4.98 21.91
CA GLY A 240 8.55 -3.68 22.57
C GLY A 240 7.51 -3.63 23.67
N GLU A 241 7.78 -2.78 24.67
CA GLU A 241 6.84 -2.48 25.75
C GLU A 241 5.76 -1.48 25.26
N PRO A 242 4.55 -1.52 25.80
CA PRO A 242 3.48 -0.60 25.45
C PRO A 242 3.90 0.87 25.61
N VAL A 243 3.60 1.67 24.60
CA VAL A 243 3.82 3.12 24.59
C VAL A 243 2.49 3.86 24.57
N GLU A 244 2.45 5.04 25.18
CA GLU A 244 1.25 5.88 25.17
C GLU A 244 1.13 6.62 23.83
N PRO A 245 0.09 6.33 23.02
CA PRO A 245 -0.08 7.01 21.74
C PRO A 245 -0.54 8.46 21.93
N GLN A 246 -0.10 9.30 21.04
CA GLN A 246 -0.48 10.71 21.01
C GLN A 246 -1.72 10.91 20.12
N LEU A 247 -2.80 11.47 20.70
CA LEU A 247 -3.96 11.94 19.94
C LEU A 247 -3.56 13.07 18.99
N ILE A 248 -3.96 12.97 17.73
CA ILE A 248 -3.75 14.05 16.74
C ILE A 248 -4.94 15.01 16.76
N THR A 249 -4.93 15.92 17.72
CA THR A 249 -6.04 16.85 17.99
C THR A 249 -6.47 17.65 16.75
N ALA A 250 -5.54 18.02 15.87
CA ALA A 250 -5.86 18.77 14.66
C ALA A 250 -6.74 17.98 13.67
N LEU A 251 -6.69 16.64 13.71
CA LEU A 251 -7.48 15.77 12.84
C LEU A 251 -8.75 15.26 13.52
N SER A 252 -8.81 15.32 14.85
CA SER A 252 -9.90 14.80 15.66
C SER A 252 -11.12 15.73 15.67
N SER A 253 -12.31 15.12 15.75
CA SER A 253 -13.59 15.82 15.86
C SER A 253 -14.43 15.26 17.01
N ASP A 254 -15.67 15.73 17.17
CA ASP A 254 -16.66 15.14 18.07
C ASP A 254 -17.33 13.89 17.49
N PHE A 255 -16.85 13.41 16.36
CA PHE A 255 -17.35 12.29 15.57
C PHE A 255 -16.26 11.24 15.39
N ASN A 256 -16.49 10.25 14.52
CA ASN A 256 -15.48 9.24 14.23
C ASN A 256 -14.52 9.72 13.12
N ASP A 257 -13.23 9.67 13.41
CA ASP A 257 -12.15 9.94 12.48
C ASP A 257 -11.32 8.68 12.31
N LYS A 258 -11.40 8.03 11.14
CA LYS A 258 -10.91 6.66 10.90
C LYS A 258 -10.02 6.57 9.67
N CYS A 259 -9.38 5.42 9.52
CA CYS A 259 -8.68 5.02 8.31
C CYS A 259 -7.64 6.02 7.83
N PRO A 260 -6.71 6.48 8.69
CA PRO A 260 -5.64 7.36 8.23
C PRO A 260 -4.78 6.64 7.19
N PHE A 261 -4.40 7.37 6.14
CA PHE A 261 -3.37 6.97 5.21
C PHE A 261 -2.50 8.19 4.90
N ILE A 262 -1.20 8.02 4.92
CA ILE A 262 -0.24 9.12 4.73
C ILE A 262 0.66 8.85 3.53
N PHE A 263 0.81 9.86 2.70
CA PHE A 263 1.80 9.90 1.64
C PHE A 263 2.48 11.28 1.65
N GLU A 264 3.79 11.30 1.82
CA GLU A 264 4.58 12.52 2.01
C GLU A 264 4.02 13.40 3.15
N ASP A 265 3.57 14.61 2.84
CA ASP A 265 2.97 15.58 3.77
C ASP A 265 1.43 15.58 3.76
N ILE A 266 0.81 14.63 3.07
CA ILE A 266 -0.64 14.54 2.91
C ILE A 266 -1.18 13.36 3.72
N MET A 267 -2.10 13.61 4.64
CA MET A 267 -2.92 12.58 5.23
C MET A 267 -4.32 12.62 4.63
N VAL A 268 -4.80 11.47 4.18
CA VAL A 268 -6.19 11.25 3.80
C VAL A 268 -6.84 10.34 4.83
N PHE A 269 -8.11 10.56 5.14
CA PHE A 269 -8.82 9.80 6.15
C PHE A 269 -10.33 9.88 5.96
N THR A 270 -11.07 9.12 6.73
CA THR A 270 -12.52 9.01 6.69
C THR A 270 -13.12 9.62 7.96
N SER A 271 -14.20 10.40 7.83
CA SER A 271 -14.88 10.98 8.98
C SER A 271 -16.38 11.16 8.74
N ASP A 272 -17.20 10.94 9.78
CA ASP A 272 -18.63 11.23 9.81
C ASP A 272 -18.96 12.59 10.50
N ARG A 273 -17.95 13.51 10.51
CA ARG A 273 -18.09 14.86 11.10
C ARG A 273 -19.14 15.70 10.42
N GLU A 274 -19.73 16.63 11.16
CA GLU A 274 -20.70 17.57 10.63
C GLU A 274 -20.17 18.37 9.43
N GLY A 275 -21.04 18.64 8.47
CA GLY A 275 -20.71 19.41 7.27
C GLY A 275 -20.21 18.56 6.10
N GLY A 276 -20.25 17.25 6.22
CA GLY A 276 -20.03 16.29 5.12
C GLY A 276 -21.18 16.27 4.11
N GLN A 277 -21.07 15.34 3.14
CA GLN A 277 -22.09 15.12 2.10
C GLN A 277 -23.07 14.00 2.49
N GLY A 278 -22.60 13.02 3.28
CA GLY A 278 -23.39 11.84 3.61
C GLY A 278 -23.09 11.23 4.97
N GLY A 279 -22.83 9.93 4.98
CA GLY A 279 -22.40 9.19 6.16
C GLY A 279 -20.93 9.48 6.48
N PHE A 280 -20.06 8.55 6.12
CA PHE A 280 -18.61 8.77 6.17
C PHE A 280 -18.15 9.44 4.87
N ASP A 281 -17.46 10.56 5.01
CA ASP A 281 -16.84 11.31 3.92
C ASP A 281 -15.30 11.19 3.96
N LEU A 282 -14.65 11.37 2.82
CA LEU A 282 -13.21 11.49 2.73
C LEU A 282 -12.75 12.93 2.99
N TYR A 283 -11.67 13.03 3.76
CA TYR A 283 -11.00 14.29 4.10
C TYR A 283 -9.51 14.17 3.86
N TYR A 284 -8.85 15.32 3.69
CA TYR A 284 -7.40 15.40 3.71
C TYR A 284 -6.90 16.52 4.61
N SER A 285 -5.67 16.39 5.08
CA SER A 285 -4.91 17.41 5.79
C SER A 285 -3.47 17.40 5.32
N ARG A 286 -2.76 18.53 5.47
CA ARG A 286 -1.34 18.65 5.14
C ARG A 286 -0.50 18.85 6.38
N LEU A 287 0.68 18.28 6.39
CA LEU A 287 1.69 18.50 7.43
C LEU A 287 2.55 19.70 7.05
N VAL A 288 2.28 20.85 7.66
CA VAL A 288 2.98 22.10 7.38
C VAL A 288 3.79 22.53 8.61
N ASN A 289 5.09 22.66 8.47
CA ASN A 289 6.00 23.01 9.58
C ASN A 289 5.82 22.11 10.82
N GLY A 290 5.56 20.82 10.62
CA GLY A 290 5.39 19.85 11.70
C GLY A 290 4.01 19.84 12.37
N ALA A 291 3.04 20.56 11.84
CA ALA A 291 1.66 20.58 12.34
C ALA A 291 0.66 20.25 11.22
N TRP A 292 -0.34 19.45 11.53
CA TRP A 292 -1.45 19.17 10.63
C TRP A 292 -2.34 20.39 10.47
N THR A 293 -2.73 20.71 9.24
CA THR A 293 -3.74 21.72 8.93
C THR A 293 -5.14 21.24 9.30
N ASP A 294 -6.11 22.15 9.35
CA ASP A 294 -7.51 21.78 9.49
C ASP A 294 -7.91 20.84 8.34
N PRO A 295 -8.68 19.77 8.62
CA PRO A 295 -9.16 18.85 7.59
C PRO A 295 -10.04 19.51 6.54
N VAL A 296 -9.83 19.15 5.29
CA VAL A 296 -10.58 19.62 4.13
C VAL A 296 -11.38 18.46 3.54
N ASN A 297 -12.70 18.63 3.41
CA ASN A 297 -13.56 17.65 2.73
C ASN A 297 -13.25 17.61 1.23
N PHE A 298 -13.18 16.42 0.62
CA PHE A 298 -12.92 16.27 -0.81
C PHE A 298 -14.04 16.83 -1.70
N GLY A 299 -15.21 17.12 -1.11
CA GLY A 299 -16.34 17.73 -1.81
C GLY A 299 -17.21 16.75 -2.58
N PRO A 300 -18.32 17.26 -3.17
CA PRO A 300 -19.39 16.42 -3.73
C PRO A 300 -19.03 15.70 -5.04
N GLU A 301 -17.88 15.93 -5.62
CA GLU A 301 -17.41 15.19 -6.78
C GLU A 301 -16.79 13.84 -6.36
N ILE A 302 -16.32 13.74 -5.11
CA ILE A 302 -15.75 12.52 -4.52
C ILE A 302 -16.73 11.93 -3.51
N ASN A 303 -17.15 12.74 -2.51
CA ASN A 303 -18.07 12.35 -1.45
C ASN A 303 -19.52 12.42 -1.92
N THR A 304 -20.36 11.49 -1.45
CA THR A 304 -21.75 11.39 -1.83
C THR A 304 -22.67 11.41 -0.59
N GLU A 305 -23.97 11.23 -0.75
CA GLU A 305 -24.92 11.02 0.35
C GLU A 305 -24.76 9.66 1.07
N TYR A 306 -23.86 8.81 0.55
CA TYR A 306 -23.54 7.48 1.05
C TYR A 306 -22.25 7.51 1.89
N ASN A 307 -21.56 6.37 1.99
CA ASN A 307 -20.29 6.28 2.70
C ASN A 307 -19.12 6.19 1.71
N GLU A 308 -18.08 6.96 1.95
CA GLU A 308 -16.76 6.84 1.35
C GLU A 308 -15.75 6.46 2.44
N TYR A 309 -14.99 5.41 2.19
CA TYR A 309 -14.23 4.77 3.26
C TYR A 309 -12.83 4.33 2.83
N ARG A 310 -11.87 4.35 3.77
CA ARG A 310 -10.49 3.85 3.61
C ARG A 310 -9.82 4.37 2.33
N PRO A 311 -9.56 5.67 2.22
CA PRO A 311 -8.81 6.23 1.09
C PRO A 311 -7.34 5.83 1.20
N ILE A 312 -6.74 5.46 0.06
CA ILE A 312 -5.30 5.37 -0.13
C ILE A 312 -4.92 6.27 -1.29
N ILE A 313 -3.88 7.09 -1.11
CA ILE A 313 -3.42 8.03 -2.12
C ILE A 313 -1.98 7.71 -2.50
N PHE A 314 -1.66 7.81 -3.78
CA PHE A 314 -0.34 7.53 -4.30
C PHE A 314 -0.04 8.37 -5.55
N PRO A 315 1.22 8.73 -5.79
CA PRO A 315 1.58 9.45 -6.99
C PRO A 315 1.55 8.52 -8.20
N PHE A 316 1.23 9.08 -9.35
CA PHE A 316 1.40 8.40 -10.62
C PHE A 316 2.19 9.30 -11.57
N GLU A 317 3.49 9.07 -11.66
CA GLU A 317 4.45 9.95 -12.33
C GLU A 317 4.09 10.23 -13.79
N ALA A 318 3.54 9.24 -14.50
CA ALA A 318 3.21 9.37 -15.92
C ALA A 318 2.20 10.50 -16.21
N ILE A 319 1.35 10.86 -15.24
CA ILE A 319 0.39 11.96 -15.39
C ILE A 319 0.71 13.17 -14.50
N SER A 320 1.80 13.11 -13.71
CA SER A 320 2.14 14.14 -12.70
C SER A 320 0.98 14.49 -11.80
N ASP A 321 0.24 13.48 -11.34
CA ASP A 321 -0.97 13.60 -10.54
C ASP A 321 -1.01 12.53 -9.46
N TYR A 322 -1.91 12.66 -8.51
CA TYR A 322 -2.22 11.63 -7.52
C TYR A 322 -3.40 10.78 -7.99
N LEU A 323 -3.31 9.50 -7.72
CA LEU A 323 -4.45 8.59 -7.77
C LEU A 323 -4.93 8.30 -6.34
N MET A 324 -6.22 8.07 -6.18
CA MET A 324 -6.81 7.63 -4.93
C MET A 324 -7.71 6.44 -5.19
N ILE A 325 -7.51 5.37 -4.42
CA ILE A 325 -8.45 4.26 -4.32
C ILE A 325 -9.17 4.40 -2.97
N PHE A 326 -10.46 4.17 -2.98
CA PHE A 326 -11.31 4.19 -1.80
C PHE A 326 -12.49 3.24 -1.97
N SER A 327 -13.20 2.98 -0.89
CA SER A 327 -14.39 2.13 -0.91
C SER A 327 -15.64 2.97 -0.76
N SER A 328 -16.75 2.59 -1.41
CA SER A 328 -18.03 3.28 -1.24
C SER A 328 -19.21 2.34 -1.44
N ASP A 329 -20.28 2.55 -0.68
CA ASP A 329 -21.57 1.88 -0.81
C ASP A 329 -22.57 2.68 -1.66
N ARG A 330 -22.06 3.61 -2.50
CA ARG A 330 -22.85 4.40 -3.45
C ARG A 330 -23.58 3.53 -4.47
N PRO A 331 -24.77 3.95 -4.96
CA PRO A 331 -25.51 3.21 -5.98
C PRO A 331 -24.72 3.02 -7.27
N GLY A 332 -24.94 1.87 -7.92
CA GLY A 332 -24.31 1.52 -9.18
C GLY A 332 -23.08 0.62 -9.04
N GLY A 333 -22.75 0.22 -7.81
CA GLY A 333 -21.78 -0.83 -7.53
C GLY A 333 -22.37 -2.24 -7.72
N LEU A 334 -21.56 -3.26 -7.40
CA LEU A 334 -21.92 -4.68 -7.48
C LEU A 334 -22.37 -5.23 -6.13
N GLY A 335 -21.76 -4.77 -5.04
CA GLY A 335 -21.99 -5.20 -3.66
C GLY A 335 -22.59 -4.12 -2.77
N GLY A 336 -22.31 -4.20 -1.49
CA GLY A 336 -22.51 -3.11 -0.53
C GLY A 336 -21.37 -2.09 -0.70
N PHE A 337 -20.20 -2.35 -0.13
CA PHE A 337 -19.01 -1.58 -0.44
C PHE A 337 -18.29 -2.13 -1.66
N ASP A 338 -17.95 -1.25 -2.57
CA ASP A 338 -17.13 -1.50 -3.76
C ASP A 338 -15.89 -0.61 -3.76
N LEU A 339 -14.81 -1.06 -4.40
CA LEU A 339 -13.60 -0.27 -4.64
C LEU A 339 -13.80 0.68 -5.83
N TYR A 340 -13.39 1.93 -5.65
CA TYR A 340 -13.39 2.99 -6.67
C TYR A 340 -12.01 3.59 -6.81
N ILE A 341 -11.72 4.13 -7.99
CA ILE A 341 -10.49 4.88 -8.27
C ILE A 341 -10.80 6.24 -8.90
N VAL A 342 -9.96 7.24 -8.59
CA VAL A 342 -10.09 8.60 -9.14
C VAL A 342 -8.72 9.27 -9.25
N LYS A 343 -8.59 10.25 -10.17
CA LYS A 343 -7.48 11.21 -10.16
C LYS A 343 -7.75 12.24 -9.07
N ALA A 344 -6.90 12.32 -8.06
CA ALA A 344 -7.15 13.07 -6.83
C ALA A 344 -6.40 14.41 -6.73
N GLY A 345 -5.34 14.66 -7.53
CA GLY A 345 -4.51 15.86 -7.40
C GLY A 345 -5.24 17.18 -7.64
N GLY A 346 -6.34 17.17 -8.41
CA GLY A 346 -7.18 18.34 -8.58
C GLY A 346 -7.95 18.78 -7.33
N PHE A 347 -8.13 17.89 -6.35
CA PHE A 347 -8.88 18.10 -5.12
C PHE A 347 -7.96 18.46 -3.95
N ILE A 348 -6.73 18.00 -3.95
CA ILE A 348 -5.72 18.26 -2.92
C ILE A 348 -4.99 19.56 -3.26
N LYS A 349 -5.32 20.65 -2.55
CA LYS A 349 -4.82 22.02 -2.79
C LYS A 349 -3.75 22.44 -1.80
#